data_df7d45f8ab635d9f8bd799c735d938df
#
_entry.id   df7d45f8ab635d9f8bd799c735d938df
#
_cell.length_a   1.000
_cell.length_b   1.000
_cell.length_c   1.000
_cell.angle_alpha   90.00
_cell.angle_beta   90.00
_cell.angle_gamma   90.00
#
_symmetry.space_group_name_H-M   'P 1'
#
loop_
_entity.id
_entity.type
_entity.pdbx_description
1 polymer ?
#
loop_
_entity_poly.entity_id
_entity_poly.type
_entity_poly.pdbx_seq_one_letter_code
_entity_poly.pdbx_strand_id
1 'polypeptide(L)'
;AQTSGYDPGYIKDTGYRLWQRLSAASGEKVTKQNFKGILRRASARTAVTFSTQLHPTPHLDWGDAIDVSIFYGRTQELTTLQTWIVQDRCRLVTLLGMGGMGKTSLSVKLAEEIQSEFECLIWRSLRDAPPLDELLTTFIRLLSHQQDTDLPDSVGGKLSRLLKLLKRARSLIVLDNFETVLQGGKQAGTYRDGYEMYGELLKRVGEIGHQSCLVLTSREKPQEVGTMAGDRLPVRTLPLVGLDVMAGQHILDAKGLQGAIDDREQLIAHYRGNPLALKMAVTSIQDLFGGDIAQFLTQGSVAFNGIGNLLQQQCGRLSTLEQDIMNWLAINREPVTLADLQVDLVTALPTAKMLAVMESLRW
;
A
#
# COMPACT_ATOMS: atom_id res chain seq x y z
N ALA A 1 -39.86 -23.79 38.31
CA ALA A 1 -40.95 -22.81 38.24
C ALA A 1 -40.96 -21.85 39.46
N GLN A 2 -40.43 -22.27 40.61
CA GLN A 2 -40.42 -21.43 41.84
C GLN A 2 -39.30 -20.35 41.88
N THR A 3 -38.36 -20.34 40.90
CA THR A 3 -37.22 -19.41 40.89
C THR A 3 -37.32 -18.29 39.86
N SER A 4 -38.34 -18.28 38.98
CA SER A 4 -38.39 -17.32 37.85
C SER A 4 -39.44 -16.21 37.96
N GLY A 5 -40.32 -16.22 39.02
CA GLY A 5 -41.33 -15.17 39.22
C GLY A 5 -42.45 -15.10 38.16
N TYR A 6 -42.54 -16.06 37.25
CA TYR A 6 -43.57 -16.11 36.19
C TYR A 6 -44.70 -17.09 36.53
N ASP A 7 -45.91 -16.76 36.09
CA ASP A 7 -47.08 -17.62 36.24
C ASP A 7 -46.86 -19.00 35.56
N PRO A 8 -47.13 -20.12 36.23
CA PRO A 8 -47.00 -21.46 35.68
C PRO A 8 -47.78 -21.69 34.38
N GLY A 9 -48.93 -21.02 34.20
CA GLY A 9 -49.74 -21.05 32.98
C GLY A 9 -49.03 -20.41 31.80
N TYR A 10 -48.41 -19.26 32.01
CA TYR A 10 -47.62 -18.53 30.99
C TYR A 10 -46.42 -19.33 30.50
N ILE A 11 -45.70 -20.01 31.40
CA ILE A 11 -44.54 -20.86 31.05
C ILE A 11 -44.98 -22.06 30.20
N LYS A 12 -46.13 -22.68 30.51
CA LYS A 12 -46.65 -23.79 29.72
C LYS A 12 -47.07 -23.37 28.31
N ASP A 13 -47.75 -22.25 28.19
CA ASP A 13 -48.21 -21.73 26.88
C ASP A 13 -47.04 -21.29 26.01
N THR A 14 -46.09 -20.60 26.60
CA THR A 14 -44.83 -20.18 25.89
C THR A 14 -44.03 -21.41 25.46
N GLY A 15 -43.92 -22.44 26.31
CA GLY A 15 -43.26 -23.69 25.95
C GLY A 15 -43.97 -24.42 24.82
N TYR A 16 -45.32 -24.47 24.83
CA TYR A 16 -46.10 -25.10 23.77
C TYR A 16 -45.91 -24.38 22.41
N ARG A 17 -45.96 -23.06 22.39
CA ARG A 17 -45.69 -22.25 21.18
C ARG A 17 -44.28 -22.45 20.65
N LEU A 18 -43.26 -22.57 21.51
CA LEU A 18 -41.89 -22.87 21.13
C LEU A 18 -41.80 -24.25 20.44
N TRP A 19 -42.42 -25.29 21.02
CA TRP A 19 -42.42 -26.63 20.42
C TRP A 19 -43.16 -26.68 19.08
N GLN A 20 -44.25 -25.93 18.91
CA GLN A 20 -44.94 -25.81 17.63
C GLN A 20 -44.06 -25.16 16.56
N ARG A 21 -43.39 -24.03 16.90
CA ARG A 21 -42.48 -23.34 15.97
C ARG A 21 -41.28 -24.21 15.58
N LEU A 22 -40.68 -24.91 16.53
CA LEU A 22 -39.59 -25.83 16.26
C LEU A 22 -40.02 -27.01 15.40
N SER A 23 -41.25 -27.55 15.63
CA SER A 23 -41.82 -28.62 14.82
C SER A 23 -42.08 -28.15 13.36
N ALA A 24 -42.62 -26.96 13.18
CA ALA A 24 -42.84 -26.39 11.86
C ALA A 24 -41.50 -26.14 11.10
N ALA A 25 -40.47 -25.65 11.80
CA ALA A 25 -39.15 -25.38 11.21
C ALA A 25 -38.37 -26.67 10.90
N SER A 26 -38.51 -27.73 11.68
CA SER A 26 -37.78 -28.99 11.51
C SER A 26 -38.47 -30.02 10.63
N GLY A 27 -39.78 -29.84 10.35
CA GLY A 27 -40.61 -30.82 9.64
C GLY A 27 -40.92 -32.07 10.44
N GLU A 28 -40.51 -32.15 11.71
CA GLU A 28 -40.73 -33.28 12.63
C GLU A 28 -41.36 -32.79 13.93
N LYS A 29 -42.20 -33.63 14.58
CA LYS A 29 -42.81 -33.28 15.87
C LYS A 29 -41.75 -33.16 16.96
N VAL A 30 -41.48 -31.92 17.43
CA VAL A 30 -40.53 -31.63 18.51
C VAL A 30 -41.19 -31.72 19.87
N THR A 31 -40.56 -32.44 20.80
CA THR A 31 -40.99 -32.63 22.18
C THR A 31 -39.80 -32.41 23.13
N LYS A 32 -40.09 -32.25 24.43
CA LYS A 32 -39.05 -32.12 25.45
C LYS A 32 -38.05 -33.29 25.47
N GLN A 33 -38.45 -34.46 25.00
CA GLN A 33 -37.61 -35.66 25.01
C GLN A 33 -36.71 -35.76 23.78
N ASN A 34 -37.12 -35.24 22.59
CA ASN A 34 -36.40 -35.42 21.34
C ASN A 34 -35.73 -34.12 20.79
N PHE A 35 -35.99 -32.96 21.41
CA PHE A 35 -35.52 -31.68 20.89
C PHE A 35 -33.98 -31.60 20.74
N LYS A 36 -33.22 -32.19 21.70
CA LYS A 36 -31.74 -32.19 21.63
C LYS A 36 -31.24 -32.97 20.40
N GLY A 37 -31.88 -34.10 20.08
CA GLY A 37 -31.55 -34.91 18.92
C GLY A 37 -31.90 -34.18 17.59
N ILE A 38 -33.05 -33.50 17.57
CA ILE A 38 -33.49 -32.73 16.40
C ILE A 38 -32.60 -31.52 16.18
N LEU A 39 -32.25 -30.75 17.23
CA LEU A 39 -31.28 -29.64 17.12
C LEU A 39 -29.92 -30.12 16.68
N ARG A 40 -29.44 -31.27 17.17
CA ARG A 40 -28.14 -31.82 16.75
C ARG A 40 -28.14 -32.25 15.27
N ARG A 41 -29.27 -32.82 14.77
CA ARG A 41 -29.42 -33.13 13.34
C ARG A 41 -29.58 -31.87 12.48
N ALA A 42 -30.33 -30.87 12.97
CA ALA A 42 -30.46 -29.59 12.30
C ALA A 42 -29.11 -28.87 12.21
N SER A 43 -28.33 -28.81 13.31
CA SER A 43 -26.96 -28.27 13.29
C SER A 43 -26.05 -29.03 12.35
N ALA A 44 -26.13 -30.36 12.26
CA ALA A 44 -25.36 -31.16 11.33
C ALA A 44 -25.79 -30.92 9.86
N ARG A 45 -27.10 -30.75 9.59
CA ARG A 45 -27.64 -30.39 8.27
C ARG A 45 -27.24 -28.95 7.87
N THR A 46 -27.31 -28.01 8.81
CA THR A 46 -26.83 -26.62 8.60
C THR A 46 -25.31 -26.58 8.37
N ALA A 47 -24.55 -27.43 9.09
CA ALA A 47 -23.10 -27.56 8.86
C ALA A 47 -22.77 -28.16 7.48
N VAL A 48 -23.63 -28.98 6.88
CA VAL A 48 -23.47 -29.51 5.53
C VAL A 48 -23.92 -28.51 4.45
N THR A 49 -24.87 -27.60 4.78
CA THR A 49 -25.38 -26.60 3.83
C THR A 49 -24.63 -25.26 3.95
N PHE A 50 -23.91 -25.02 5.05
CA PHE A 50 -22.96 -23.91 5.24
C PHE A 50 -21.50 -24.35 5.01
N SER A 51 -21.29 -25.27 4.07
CA SER A 51 -20.00 -25.39 3.37
C SER A 51 -19.85 -24.31 2.28
N THR A 52 -20.54 -23.17 2.44
CA THR A 52 -20.15 -21.90 1.87
C THR A 52 -19.09 -21.36 2.81
N GLN A 53 -17.82 -21.48 2.41
CA GLN A 53 -16.64 -20.78 2.84
C GLN A 53 -16.91 -19.76 3.96
N LEU A 54 -16.89 -20.20 5.22
CA LEU A 54 -16.47 -19.34 6.31
C LEU A 54 -15.00 -19.04 6.00
N HIS A 55 -14.74 -18.01 5.22
CA HIS A 55 -13.43 -17.38 5.25
C HIS A 55 -13.21 -17.04 6.74
N PRO A 56 -12.19 -17.57 7.38
CA PRO A 56 -11.87 -17.13 8.74
C PRO A 56 -11.73 -15.62 8.67
N THR A 57 -12.30 -14.93 9.66
CA THR A 57 -12.15 -13.46 9.73
C THR A 57 -10.67 -13.15 9.53
N PRO A 58 -10.31 -12.34 8.53
CA PRO A 58 -8.91 -12.09 8.22
C PRO A 58 -8.19 -11.56 9.46
N HIS A 59 -7.01 -12.07 9.72
CA HIS A 59 -6.16 -11.51 10.77
C HIS A 59 -5.53 -10.22 10.24
N LEU A 60 -5.99 -9.08 10.77
CA LEU A 60 -5.57 -7.75 10.31
C LEU A 60 -4.60 -7.14 11.32
N ASP A 61 -3.40 -6.81 10.86
CA ASP A 61 -2.41 -6.06 11.63
C ASP A 61 -1.97 -4.84 10.81
N TRP A 62 -2.58 -3.69 11.13
CA TRP A 62 -2.37 -2.43 10.43
C TRP A 62 -1.13 -1.66 10.88
N GLY A 63 -0.50 -2.04 12.01
CA GLY A 63 0.64 -1.30 12.55
C GLY A 63 0.36 0.20 12.66
N ASP A 64 1.24 1.01 12.04
CA ASP A 64 1.15 2.47 12.01
C ASP A 64 0.49 3.00 10.73
N ALA A 65 -0.42 2.25 10.11
CA ALA A 65 -1.11 2.67 8.90
C ALA A 65 -1.91 3.95 9.15
N ILE A 66 -1.82 4.90 8.20
CA ILE A 66 -2.53 6.18 8.30
C ILE A 66 -4.02 6.01 8.01
N ASP A 67 -4.85 6.90 8.55
CA ASP A 67 -6.26 7.01 8.18
C ASP A 67 -6.39 7.50 6.73
N VAL A 68 -7.18 6.80 5.93
CA VAL A 68 -7.49 7.10 4.53
C VAL A 68 -8.99 7.28 4.28
N SER A 69 -9.75 7.64 5.31
CA SER A 69 -11.17 7.98 5.22
C SER A 69 -11.42 9.11 4.20
N ILE A 70 -10.45 10.03 4.07
CA ILE A 70 -10.44 11.07 3.05
C ILE A 70 -9.39 10.70 2.00
N PHE A 71 -9.85 10.25 0.83
CA PHE A 71 -9.02 9.81 -0.27
C PHE A 71 -9.59 10.32 -1.61
N TYR A 72 -8.75 10.92 -2.46
CA TYR A 72 -9.17 11.52 -3.71
C TYR A 72 -8.48 10.92 -4.92
N GLY A 73 -9.26 10.65 -5.97
CA GLY A 73 -8.75 10.12 -7.23
C GLY A 73 -8.22 8.68 -7.13
N ARG A 74 -7.27 8.34 -7.99
CA ARG A 74 -6.57 7.05 -8.01
C ARG A 74 -7.44 5.82 -8.33
N THR A 75 -8.61 6.03 -8.91
CA THR A 75 -9.53 4.92 -9.25
C THR A 75 -8.90 3.94 -10.23
N GLN A 76 -8.16 4.45 -11.22
CA GLN A 76 -7.49 3.61 -12.22
C GLN A 76 -6.36 2.80 -11.59
N GLU A 77 -5.55 3.45 -10.76
CA GLU A 77 -4.45 2.78 -10.05
C GLU A 77 -4.97 1.70 -9.09
N LEU A 78 -6.03 2.00 -8.33
CA LEU A 78 -6.68 1.02 -7.45
C LEU A 78 -7.21 -0.18 -8.25
N THR A 79 -7.94 0.06 -9.33
CA THR A 79 -8.46 -1.01 -10.21
C THR A 79 -7.33 -1.86 -10.79
N THR A 80 -6.25 -1.23 -11.24
CA THR A 80 -5.08 -1.93 -11.78
C THR A 80 -4.42 -2.81 -10.72
N LEU A 81 -4.20 -2.26 -9.52
CA LEU A 81 -3.58 -2.98 -8.40
C LEU A 81 -4.44 -4.14 -7.91
N GLN A 82 -5.75 -3.94 -7.81
CA GLN A 82 -6.71 -5.01 -7.48
C GLN A 82 -6.65 -6.14 -8.51
N THR A 83 -6.65 -5.80 -9.80
CA THR A 83 -6.51 -6.79 -10.88
C THR A 83 -5.21 -7.59 -10.73
N TRP A 84 -4.08 -6.91 -10.56
CA TRP A 84 -2.78 -7.56 -10.41
C TRP A 84 -2.70 -8.49 -9.21
N ILE A 85 -3.22 -8.04 -8.07
CA ILE A 85 -3.06 -8.76 -6.80
C ILE A 85 -4.11 -9.85 -6.62
N VAL A 86 -5.37 -9.55 -6.97
CA VAL A 86 -6.48 -10.48 -6.73
C VAL A 86 -6.66 -11.46 -7.88
N GLN A 87 -6.68 -10.97 -9.13
CA GLN A 87 -6.97 -11.79 -10.32
C GLN A 87 -5.70 -12.44 -10.88
N ASP A 88 -4.65 -11.65 -11.15
CA ASP A 88 -3.40 -12.12 -11.77
C ASP A 88 -2.46 -12.80 -10.78
N ARG A 89 -2.77 -12.73 -9.46
CA ARG A 89 -1.98 -13.37 -8.39
C ARG A 89 -0.51 -12.94 -8.38
N CYS A 90 -0.26 -11.64 -8.60
CA CYS A 90 1.08 -11.10 -8.48
C CYS A 90 1.64 -11.35 -7.08
N ARG A 91 2.91 -11.75 -7.01
CA ARG A 91 3.61 -12.06 -5.77
C ARG A 91 4.32 -10.85 -5.16
N LEU A 92 4.75 -9.93 -6.02
CA LEU A 92 5.44 -8.71 -5.62
C LEU A 92 4.92 -7.54 -6.48
N VAL A 93 4.42 -6.49 -5.84
CA VAL A 93 3.96 -5.27 -6.49
C VAL A 93 4.68 -4.09 -5.86
N THR A 94 5.27 -3.23 -6.70
CA THR A 94 6.01 -2.05 -6.23
C THR A 94 5.32 -0.78 -6.70
N LEU A 95 4.93 0.09 -5.76
CA LEU A 95 4.44 1.44 -6.02
C LEU A 95 5.64 2.40 -6.00
N LEU A 96 5.97 2.96 -7.14
CA LEU A 96 7.09 3.90 -7.28
C LEU A 96 6.59 5.32 -7.49
N GLY A 97 7.35 6.28 -7.04
CA GLY A 97 7.07 7.70 -7.31
C GLY A 97 7.70 8.64 -6.28
N MET A 98 7.75 9.90 -6.62
CA MET A 98 8.31 10.96 -5.78
C MET A 98 7.63 11.05 -4.40
N GLY A 99 8.30 11.70 -3.45
CA GLY A 99 7.71 12.06 -2.16
C GLY A 99 6.44 12.91 -2.34
N GLY A 100 5.45 12.66 -1.48
CA GLY A 100 4.20 13.42 -1.53
C GLY A 100 3.17 12.96 -2.58
N MET A 101 3.48 11.97 -3.44
CA MET A 101 2.56 11.46 -4.48
C MET A 101 1.39 10.62 -3.94
N GLY A 102 1.37 10.31 -2.63
CA GLY A 102 0.29 9.55 -2.01
C GLY A 102 0.46 8.04 -2.08
N LYS A 103 1.68 7.50 -2.23
CA LYS A 103 1.97 6.05 -2.24
C LYS A 103 1.46 5.34 -0.99
N THR A 104 1.77 5.89 0.18
CA THR A 104 1.31 5.37 1.47
C THR A 104 -0.21 5.31 1.54
N SER A 105 -0.90 6.43 1.21
CA SER A 105 -2.36 6.47 1.22
C SER A 105 -2.98 5.47 0.23
N LEU A 106 -2.38 5.31 -0.96
CA LEU A 106 -2.83 4.34 -1.96
C LEU A 106 -2.64 2.90 -1.46
N SER A 107 -1.51 2.59 -0.80
CA SER A 107 -1.24 1.25 -0.27
C SER A 107 -2.20 0.86 0.86
N VAL A 108 -2.55 1.81 1.74
CA VAL A 108 -3.53 1.58 2.80
C VAL A 108 -4.93 1.41 2.21
N LYS A 109 -5.34 2.32 1.29
CA LYS A 109 -6.66 2.24 0.63
C LYS A 109 -6.85 0.95 -0.14
N LEU A 110 -5.84 0.54 -0.90
CA LEU A 110 -5.82 -0.75 -1.59
C LEU A 110 -5.99 -1.91 -0.61
N ALA A 111 -5.21 -1.92 0.46
CA ALA A 111 -5.26 -2.98 1.47
C ALA A 111 -6.64 -3.06 2.15
N GLU A 112 -7.29 -1.92 2.46
CA GLU A 112 -8.67 -1.88 2.97
C GLU A 112 -9.66 -2.51 1.99
N GLU A 113 -9.54 -2.23 0.69
CA GLU A 113 -10.49 -2.70 -0.32
C GLU A 113 -10.37 -4.19 -0.63
N ILE A 114 -9.14 -4.76 -0.52
CA ILE A 114 -8.91 -6.17 -0.85
C ILE A 114 -8.66 -7.09 0.36
N GLN A 115 -8.75 -6.58 1.59
CA GLN A 115 -8.44 -7.35 2.80
C GLN A 115 -9.24 -8.66 2.91
N SER A 116 -10.48 -8.69 2.43
CA SER A 116 -11.34 -9.89 2.45
C SER A 116 -10.85 -11.03 1.58
N GLU A 117 -9.94 -10.76 0.65
CA GLU A 117 -9.33 -11.74 -0.25
C GLU A 117 -8.15 -12.50 0.40
N PHE A 118 -7.76 -12.13 1.62
CA PHE A 118 -6.60 -12.65 2.33
C PHE A 118 -6.96 -13.19 3.71
N GLU A 119 -6.26 -14.24 4.13
CA GLU A 119 -6.37 -14.80 5.48
C GLU A 119 -5.62 -13.94 6.51
N CYS A 120 -4.55 -13.28 6.07
CA CYS A 120 -3.76 -12.39 6.91
C CYS A 120 -3.34 -11.15 6.12
N LEU A 121 -3.47 -9.96 6.76
CA LEU A 121 -2.98 -8.69 6.25
C LEU A 121 -2.02 -8.11 7.28
N ILE A 122 -0.83 -7.73 6.82
CA ILE A 122 0.19 -7.08 7.65
C ILE A 122 0.65 -5.81 6.93
N TRP A 123 0.52 -4.65 7.58
CA TRP A 123 1.06 -3.40 7.09
C TRP A 123 2.18 -2.90 8.00
N ARG A 124 3.33 -2.50 7.45
CA ARG A 124 4.47 -1.98 8.21
C ARG A 124 5.13 -0.83 7.49
N SER A 125 5.43 0.23 8.25
CA SER A 125 6.33 1.29 7.80
C SER A 125 7.78 0.89 8.05
N LEU A 126 8.62 1.08 7.05
CA LEU A 126 10.07 0.92 7.18
C LEU A 126 10.77 2.27 7.48
N ARG A 127 10.04 3.31 7.87
CA ARG A 127 10.58 4.66 8.08
C ARG A 127 11.81 4.67 8.98
N ASP A 128 11.82 3.86 10.02
CA ASP A 128 12.92 3.76 10.98
C ASP A 128 13.99 2.74 10.56
N ALA A 129 13.91 2.23 9.34
CA ALA A 129 14.81 1.23 8.78
C ALA A 129 15.06 0.05 9.74
N PRO A 130 14.02 -0.73 10.12
CA PRO A 130 14.19 -1.84 11.06
C PRO A 130 15.12 -2.90 10.48
N PRO A 131 15.89 -3.62 11.32
CA PRO A 131 16.63 -4.80 10.89
C PRO A 131 15.68 -5.86 10.32
N LEU A 132 16.06 -6.49 9.18
CA LEU A 132 15.21 -7.50 8.55
C LEU A 132 14.91 -8.69 9.48
N ASP A 133 15.85 -9.04 10.35
CA ASP A 133 15.69 -10.14 11.30
C ASP A 133 14.50 -9.95 12.25
N GLU A 134 14.32 -8.74 12.77
CA GLU A 134 13.21 -8.38 13.65
C GLU A 134 11.87 -8.38 12.89
N LEU A 135 11.90 -7.84 11.67
CA LEU A 135 10.72 -7.81 10.81
C LEU A 135 10.24 -9.20 10.45
N LEU A 136 11.14 -10.10 10.07
CA LEU A 136 10.85 -11.52 9.77
C LEU A 136 10.30 -12.24 10.99
N THR A 137 10.87 -12.01 12.16
CA THR A 137 10.39 -12.57 13.42
C THR A 137 8.93 -12.17 13.67
N THR A 138 8.62 -10.91 13.47
CA THR A 138 7.25 -10.38 13.61
C THR A 138 6.30 -11.02 12.60
N PHE A 139 6.68 -11.09 11.32
CA PHE A 139 5.85 -11.69 10.28
C PHE A 139 5.58 -13.17 10.51
N ILE A 140 6.60 -13.94 10.88
CA ILE A 140 6.43 -15.38 11.15
C ILE A 140 5.46 -15.59 12.31
N ARG A 141 5.57 -14.83 13.40
CA ARG A 141 4.66 -14.92 14.55
C ARG A 141 3.22 -14.60 14.16
N LEU A 142 3.00 -13.52 13.41
CA LEU A 142 1.66 -13.12 12.96
C LEU A 142 1.05 -14.16 12.02
N LEU A 143 1.79 -14.59 11.00
CA LEU A 143 1.33 -15.55 9.99
C LEU A 143 1.13 -16.97 10.53
N SER A 144 1.85 -17.33 11.60
CA SER A 144 1.69 -18.61 12.28
C SER A 144 0.63 -18.58 13.41
N HIS A 145 -0.06 -17.45 13.59
CA HIS A 145 -0.96 -17.23 14.73
C HIS A 145 -0.27 -17.49 16.08
N GLN A 146 0.98 -17.04 16.21
CA GLN A 146 1.86 -17.22 17.37
C GLN A 146 2.20 -18.69 17.72
N GLN A 147 1.96 -19.61 16.80
CA GLN A 147 2.27 -21.03 17.02
C GLN A 147 3.76 -21.35 16.83
N ASP A 148 4.47 -20.57 16.02
CA ASP A 148 5.91 -20.73 15.79
C ASP A 148 6.70 -20.00 16.87
N THR A 149 7.07 -20.72 17.92
CA THR A 149 7.86 -20.21 19.05
C THR A 149 9.36 -20.47 18.87
N ASP A 150 9.73 -21.51 18.14
CA ASP A 150 11.11 -21.89 17.85
C ASP A 150 11.50 -21.41 16.45
N LEU A 151 12.10 -20.23 16.37
CA LEU A 151 12.49 -19.60 15.12
C LEU A 151 13.97 -19.89 14.81
N PRO A 152 14.31 -20.06 13.51
CA PRO A 152 15.72 -20.16 13.11
C PRO A 152 16.52 -18.91 13.54
N ASP A 153 17.76 -19.11 14.01
CA ASP A 153 18.64 -18.01 14.39
C ASP A 153 19.11 -17.18 13.19
N SER A 154 19.21 -17.79 12.00
CA SER A 154 19.69 -17.09 10.81
C SER A 154 18.56 -16.42 10.03
N VAL A 155 18.83 -15.22 9.46
CA VAL A 155 17.93 -14.50 8.57
C VAL A 155 17.48 -15.36 7.38
N GLY A 156 18.40 -16.14 6.78
CA GLY A 156 18.09 -17.07 5.69
C GLY A 156 17.13 -18.19 6.11
N GLY A 157 17.25 -18.69 7.34
CA GLY A 157 16.32 -19.66 7.93
C GLY A 157 14.94 -19.06 8.14
N LYS A 158 14.85 -17.83 8.68
CA LYS A 158 13.60 -17.07 8.86
C LYS A 158 12.94 -16.78 7.51
N LEU A 159 13.69 -16.38 6.47
CA LEU A 159 13.18 -16.22 5.12
C LEU A 159 12.54 -17.50 4.57
N SER A 160 13.22 -18.63 4.76
CA SER A 160 12.70 -19.94 4.34
C SER A 160 11.42 -20.31 5.10
N ARG A 161 11.31 -19.95 6.39
CA ARG A 161 10.10 -20.15 7.20
C ARG A 161 8.97 -19.25 6.73
N LEU A 162 9.24 -17.96 6.50
CA LEU A 162 8.26 -17.01 5.95
C LEU A 162 7.66 -17.55 4.64
N LEU A 163 8.48 -17.98 3.70
CA LEU A 163 8.01 -18.51 2.41
C LEU A 163 7.11 -19.76 2.55
N LYS A 164 7.38 -20.62 3.53
CA LYS A 164 6.50 -21.76 3.83
C LYS A 164 5.11 -21.27 4.29
N LEU A 165 5.06 -20.23 5.12
CA LEU A 165 3.80 -19.63 5.57
C LEU A 165 3.06 -18.94 4.43
N LEU A 166 3.75 -18.17 3.58
CA LEU A 166 3.16 -17.53 2.39
C LEU A 166 2.60 -18.52 1.36
N LYS A 167 3.13 -19.76 1.33
CA LYS A 167 2.57 -20.86 0.53
C LYS A 167 1.32 -21.48 1.16
N ARG A 168 1.28 -21.53 2.49
CA ARG A 168 0.21 -22.20 3.25
C ARG A 168 -1.08 -21.37 3.30
N ALA A 169 -0.94 -20.08 3.58
CA ALA A 169 -2.03 -19.14 3.75
C ALA A 169 -1.87 -17.95 2.80
N ARG A 170 -2.97 -17.48 2.21
CA ARG A 170 -2.96 -16.33 1.33
C ARG A 170 -2.87 -15.05 2.17
N SER A 171 -1.72 -14.39 2.12
CA SER A 171 -1.42 -13.23 2.94
C SER A 171 -1.05 -12.01 2.10
N LEU A 172 -1.46 -10.82 2.55
CA LEU A 172 -1.04 -9.54 2.02
C LEU A 172 -0.08 -8.88 3.01
N ILE A 173 1.13 -8.61 2.56
CA ILE A 173 2.12 -7.87 3.35
C ILE A 173 2.40 -6.56 2.62
N VAL A 174 2.28 -5.43 3.31
CA VAL A 174 2.62 -4.11 2.78
C VAL A 174 3.82 -3.55 3.54
N LEU A 175 4.87 -3.19 2.81
CA LEU A 175 6.06 -2.51 3.31
C LEU A 175 6.10 -1.08 2.75
N ASP A 176 5.81 -0.11 3.59
CA ASP A 176 5.82 1.31 3.22
C ASP A 176 7.19 1.94 3.49
N ASN A 177 7.58 2.93 2.68
CA ASN A 177 8.85 3.64 2.78
C ASN A 177 10.10 2.75 2.57
N PHE A 178 10.05 1.84 1.60
CA PHE A 178 11.17 0.91 1.34
C PHE A 178 12.49 1.63 1.01
N GLU A 179 12.44 2.86 0.49
CA GLU A 179 13.63 3.68 0.24
C GLU A 179 14.50 3.93 1.47
N THR A 180 14.00 3.73 2.69
CA THR A 180 14.79 3.96 3.92
C THR A 180 15.86 2.92 4.14
N VAL A 181 15.69 1.71 3.58
CA VAL A 181 16.70 0.64 3.60
C VAL A 181 17.65 0.73 2.40
N LEU A 182 17.38 1.64 1.45
CA LEU A 182 18.23 1.91 0.30
C LEU A 182 19.21 3.06 0.59
N GLN A 183 20.36 3.00 -0.04
CA GLN A 183 21.45 3.96 0.12
C GLN A 183 21.21 5.20 -0.77
N GLY A 184 20.82 6.32 -0.17
CA GLY A 184 20.79 7.61 -0.89
C GLY A 184 22.19 8.08 -1.29
N GLY A 185 22.27 8.87 -2.36
CA GLY A 185 23.54 9.46 -2.84
C GLY A 185 24.45 8.50 -3.61
N LYS A 186 24.02 7.24 -3.82
CA LYS A 186 24.69 6.25 -4.68
C LYS A 186 23.77 5.87 -5.84
N GLN A 187 24.16 4.89 -6.63
CA GLN A 187 23.30 4.33 -7.67
C GLN A 187 21.96 3.89 -7.07
N ALA A 188 20.85 4.32 -7.69
CA ALA A 188 19.52 4.02 -7.21
C ALA A 188 19.29 2.50 -7.02
N GLY A 189 18.54 2.14 -5.98
CA GLY A 189 18.21 0.76 -5.64
C GLY A 189 19.32 -0.01 -4.93
N THR A 190 20.46 0.62 -4.61
CA THR A 190 21.53 0.01 -3.79
C THR A 190 21.11 0.01 -2.31
N TYR A 191 21.38 -1.07 -1.58
CA TYR A 191 21.06 -1.16 -0.15
C TYR A 191 22.09 -0.41 0.71
N ARG A 192 21.64 0.03 1.87
CA ARG A 192 22.52 0.49 2.94
C ARG A 192 23.30 -0.70 3.51
N ASP A 193 24.50 -0.43 4.03
CA ASP A 193 25.32 -1.44 4.67
C ASP A 193 24.54 -2.14 5.80
N GLY A 194 24.46 -3.48 5.74
CA GLY A 194 23.69 -4.32 6.67
C GLY A 194 22.21 -4.54 6.30
N TYR A 195 21.72 -3.94 5.21
CA TYR A 195 20.33 -4.10 4.72
C TYR A 195 20.22 -4.92 3.43
N GLU A 196 21.31 -5.50 2.93
CA GLU A 196 21.36 -6.25 1.66
C GLU A 196 20.39 -7.44 1.66
N MET A 197 20.10 -8.00 2.84
CA MET A 197 19.18 -9.13 2.99
C MET A 197 17.73 -8.78 2.65
N TYR A 198 17.36 -7.47 2.58
CA TYR A 198 16.08 -7.06 2.02
C TYR A 198 15.98 -7.39 0.53
N GLY A 199 17.09 -7.30 -0.21
CA GLY A 199 17.16 -7.77 -1.61
C GLY A 199 16.89 -9.25 -1.74
N GLU A 200 17.47 -10.06 -0.85
CA GLU A 200 17.20 -11.50 -0.83
C GLU A 200 15.74 -11.82 -0.49
N LEU A 201 15.09 -11.05 0.40
CA LEU A 201 13.65 -11.14 0.66
C LEU A 201 12.85 -10.90 -0.64
N LEU A 202 13.12 -9.78 -1.34
CA LEU A 202 12.41 -9.43 -2.57
C LEU A 202 12.59 -10.50 -3.65
N LYS A 203 13.83 -10.94 -3.84
CA LYS A 203 14.17 -11.99 -4.81
C LYS A 203 13.40 -13.27 -4.54
N ARG A 204 13.46 -13.79 -3.30
CA ARG A 204 12.76 -15.04 -2.95
C ARG A 204 11.25 -14.92 -3.05
N VAL A 205 10.67 -13.82 -2.60
CA VAL A 205 9.22 -13.58 -2.73
C VAL A 205 8.83 -13.49 -4.21
N GLY A 206 9.60 -12.80 -5.04
CA GLY A 206 9.31 -12.67 -6.46
C GLY A 206 9.45 -13.98 -7.25
N GLU A 207 10.49 -14.78 -7.00
CA GLU A 207 10.82 -15.98 -7.77
C GLU A 207 10.09 -17.24 -7.30
N ILE A 208 9.94 -17.43 -5.99
CA ILE A 208 9.37 -18.67 -5.44
C ILE A 208 7.85 -18.64 -5.52
N GLY A 209 7.23 -19.72 -6.04
CA GLY A 209 5.77 -19.84 -6.15
C GLY A 209 5.08 -19.87 -4.79
N HIS A 210 4.14 -18.94 -4.56
CA HIS A 210 3.23 -18.88 -3.40
C HIS A 210 1.93 -18.13 -3.80
N GLN A 211 0.95 -18.10 -2.90
CA GLN A 211 -0.36 -17.49 -3.17
C GLN A 211 -0.55 -16.09 -2.55
N SER A 212 0.44 -15.60 -1.84
CA SER A 212 0.44 -14.33 -1.11
C SER A 212 1.01 -13.19 -1.98
N CYS A 213 0.84 -11.95 -1.57
CA CYS A 213 1.41 -10.79 -2.23
C CYS A 213 2.19 -9.92 -1.24
N LEU A 214 3.37 -9.45 -1.67
CA LEU A 214 4.13 -8.39 -1.02
C LEU A 214 3.96 -7.10 -1.82
N VAL A 215 3.49 -6.05 -1.19
CA VAL A 215 3.37 -4.71 -1.78
C VAL A 215 4.43 -3.81 -1.17
N LEU A 216 5.18 -3.11 -2.01
CA LEU A 216 6.17 -2.13 -1.58
C LEU A 216 5.76 -0.73 -2.01
N THR A 217 5.98 0.27 -1.17
CA THR A 217 6.05 1.65 -1.63
C THR A 217 7.49 2.14 -1.55
N SER A 218 7.96 2.83 -2.57
CA SER A 218 9.33 3.35 -2.61
C SER A 218 9.44 4.59 -3.49
N ARG A 219 10.46 5.40 -3.23
CA ARG A 219 10.87 6.51 -4.11
C ARG A 219 11.84 6.02 -5.19
N GLU A 220 12.54 4.95 -4.92
CA GLU A 220 13.57 4.35 -5.76
C GLU A 220 13.23 2.90 -6.04
N LYS A 221 13.57 2.41 -7.23
CA LYS A 221 13.32 1.03 -7.64
C LYS A 221 14.43 0.12 -7.10
N PRO A 222 14.14 -0.87 -6.25
CA PRO A 222 15.13 -1.86 -5.83
C PRO A 222 15.68 -2.63 -7.03
N GLN A 223 16.96 -2.99 -7.02
CA GLN A 223 17.63 -3.64 -8.16
C GLN A 223 16.97 -4.98 -8.55
N GLU A 224 16.55 -5.78 -7.57
CA GLU A 224 15.88 -7.06 -7.80
C GLU A 224 14.55 -6.89 -8.51
N VAL A 225 13.78 -5.86 -8.14
CA VAL A 225 12.52 -5.51 -8.83
C VAL A 225 12.81 -5.14 -10.28
N GLY A 226 13.90 -4.41 -10.54
CA GLY A 226 14.32 -4.04 -11.90
C GLY A 226 14.52 -5.25 -12.81
N THR A 227 15.09 -6.33 -12.29
CA THR A 227 15.38 -7.54 -13.05
C THR A 227 14.19 -8.49 -13.20
N MET A 228 13.27 -8.50 -12.23
CA MET A 228 12.15 -9.46 -12.17
C MET A 228 10.84 -8.90 -12.72
N ALA A 229 10.69 -7.57 -12.80
CA ALA A 229 9.41 -6.95 -13.14
C ALA A 229 9.08 -7.03 -14.63
N GLY A 230 7.79 -7.23 -14.94
CA GLY A 230 7.27 -7.18 -16.30
C GLY A 230 5.74 -7.25 -16.31
N ASP A 231 5.11 -6.75 -17.38
CA ASP A 231 3.66 -6.56 -17.46
C ASP A 231 2.84 -7.86 -17.30
N ARG A 232 3.42 -8.98 -17.67
CA ARG A 232 2.79 -10.32 -17.58
C ARG A 232 3.48 -11.24 -16.58
N LEU A 233 4.42 -10.69 -15.79
CA LEU A 233 5.14 -11.44 -14.77
C LEU A 233 4.48 -11.30 -13.40
N PRO A 234 4.78 -12.21 -12.46
CA PRO A 234 4.24 -12.14 -11.10
C PRO A 234 4.87 -11.02 -10.25
N VAL A 235 5.85 -10.31 -10.79
CA VAL A 235 6.45 -9.11 -10.21
C VAL A 235 6.11 -7.93 -11.11
N ARG A 236 5.45 -6.89 -10.56
CA ARG A 236 5.03 -5.72 -11.33
C ARG A 236 5.34 -4.43 -10.61
N THR A 237 5.46 -3.38 -11.38
CA THR A 237 5.75 -2.03 -10.89
C THR A 237 4.73 -1.04 -11.41
N LEU A 238 4.12 -0.27 -10.51
CA LEU A 238 3.23 0.83 -10.84
C LEU A 238 3.93 2.16 -10.55
N PRO A 239 4.34 2.92 -11.57
CA PRO A 239 4.80 4.29 -11.40
C PRO A 239 3.61 5.19 -11.07
N LEU A 240 3.69 5.90 -9.94
CA LEU A 240 2.65 6.81 -9.49
C LEU A 240 3.01 8.25 -9.91
N VAL A 241 2.22 8.78 -10.81
CA VAL A 241 2.31 10.17 -11.26
C VAL A 241 1.38 11.06 -10.42
N GLY A 242 1.35 12.37 -10.67
CA GLY A 242 0.44 13.30 -9.99
C GLY A 242 -1.03 12.96 -10.19
N LEU A 243 -1.88 13.56 -9.36
CA LEU A 243 -3.33 13.46 -9.50
C LEU A 243 -3.78 14.17 -10.77
N ASP A 244 -4.89 13.69 -11.33
CA ASP A 244 -5.60 14.41 -12.39
C ASP A 244 -6.20 15.73 -11.87
N VAL A 245 -6.70 16.56 -12.79
CA VAL A 245 -7.26 17.87 -12.48
C VAL A 245 -8.44 17.74 -11.51
N MET A 246 -9.34 16.77 -11.72
CA MET A 246 -10.52 16.60 -10.87
C MET A 246 -10.16 16.23 -9.43
N ALA A 247 -9.26 15.27 -9.25
CA ALA A 247 -8.79 14.89 -7.92
C ALA A 247 -8.00 16.03 -7.25
N GLY A 248 -7.22 16.79 -8.04
CA GLY A 248 -6.55 18.00 -7.57
C GLY A 248 -7.54 19.06 -7.08
N GLN A 249 -8.62 19.32 -7.83
CA GLN A 249 -9.67 20.23 -7.43
C GLN A 249 -10.35 19.84 -6.11
N HIS A 250 -10.60 18.54 -5.89
CA HIS A 250 -11.15 18.07 -4.61
C HIS A 250 -10.23 18.39 -3.42
N ILE A 251 -8.88 18.35 -3.60
CA ILE A 251 -7.95 18.78 -2.56
C ILE A 251 -8.09 20.27 -2.26
N LEU A 252 -8.22 21.11 -3.31
CA LEU A 252 -8.40 22.54 -3.15
C LEU A 252 -9.71 22.86 -2.43
N ASP A 253 -10.81 22.19 -2.83
CA ASP A 253 -12.12 22.34 -2.19
C ASP A 253 -12.11 21.94 -0.71
N ALA A 254 -11.52 20.79 -0.40
CA ALA A 254 -11.41 20.30 0.97
C ALA A 254 -10.61 21.25 1.89
N LYS A 255 -9.71 22.03 1.30
CA LYS A 255 -8.95 23.08 2.00
C LYS A 255 -9.65 24.46 1.96
N GLY A 256 -10.82 24.56 1.33
CA GLY A 256 -11.58 25.80 1.24
C GLY A 256 -10.96 26.86 0.32
N LEU A 257 -10.08 26.48 -0.60
CA LEU A 257 -9.49 27.42 -1.56
C LEU A 257 -10.45 27.65 -2.72
N GLN A 258 -10.97 28.87 -2.82
CA GLN A 258 -11.85 29.33 -3.89
C GLN A 258 -11.02 30.03 -4.98
N GLY A 259 -11.54 30.11 -6.21
CA GLY A 259 -10.88 30.80 -7.32
C GLY A 259 -11.50 30.43 -8.66
N ALA A 260 -11.10 31.14 -9.73
CA ALA A 260 -11.49 30.78 -11.07
C ALA A 260 -11.01 29.36 -11.44
N ILE A 261 -11.78 28.67 -12.27
CA ILE A 261 -11.46 27.29 -12.67
C ILE A 261 -10.07 27.23 -13.33
N ASP A 262 -9.80 28.17 -14.23
CA ASP A 262 -8.53 28.23 -14.97
C ASP A 262 -7.32 28.42 -14.03
N ASP A 263 -7.43 29.28 -13.01
CA ASP A 263 -6.35 29.51 -12.04
C ASP A 263 -6.10 28.25 -11.19
N ARG A 264 -7.17 27.54 -10.81
CA ARG A 264 -7.07 26.29 -10.07
C ARG A 264 -6.42 25.18 -10.91
N GLU A 265 -6.78 25.07 -12.19
CA GLU A 265 -6.17 24.12 -13.12
C GLU A 265 -4.68 24.46 -13.34
N GLN A 266 -4.33 25.73 -13.51
CA GLN A 266 -2.96 26.17 -13.61
C GLN A 266 -2.16 25.85 -12.33
N LEU A 267 -2.75 26.03 -11.14
CA LEU A 267 -2.10 25.68 -9.88
C LEU A 267 -1.83 24.17 -9.79
N ILE A 268 -2.82 23.34 -10.18
CA ILE A 268 -2.68 21.88 -10.19
C ILE A 268 -1.57 21.46 -11.18
N ALA A 269 -1.57 22.03 -12.37
CA ALA A 269 -0.58 21.77 -13.39
C ALA A 269 0.83 22.21 -12.95
N HIS A 270 0.95 23.40 -12.30
CA HIS A 270 2.21 23.94 -11.79
C HIS A 270 2.89 22.95 -10.82
N TYR A 271 2.12 22.31 -9.94
CA TYR A 271 2.62 21.28 -9.02
C TYR A 271 2.51 19.86 -9.57
N ARG A 272 2.21 19.71 -10.87
CA ARG A 272 2.06 18.42 -11.55
C ARG A 272 1.14 17.46 -10.80
N GLY A 273 0.10 17.97 -10.15
CA GLY A 273 -0.86 17.19 -9.39
C GLY A 273 -0.27 16.48 -8.15
N ASN A 274 0.89 16.91 -7.63
CA ASN A 274 1.46 16.32 -6.41
C ASN A 274 0.58 16.66 -5.19
N PRO A 275 -0.08 15.68 -4.53
CA PRO A 275 -1.03 15.94 -3.45
C PRO A 275 -0.46 16.73 -2.29
N LEU A 276 0.78 16.43 -1.89
CA LEU A 276 1.42 17.10 -0.77
C LEU A 276 1.78 18.54 -1.14
N ALA A 277 2.37 18.74 -2.32
CA ALA A 277 2.71 20.08 -2.81
C ALA A 277 1.47 20.96 -2.95
N LEU A 278 0.35 20.42 -3.46
CA LEU A 278 -0.93 21.14 -3.54
C LEU A 278 -1.44 21.54 -2.16
N LYS A 279 -1.44 20.62 -1.18
CA LYS A 279 -1.86 20.93 0.21
C LYS A 279 -1.01 22.02 0.85
N MET A 280 0.30 22.03 0.58
CA MET A 280 1.23 23.05 1.07
C MET A 280 1.00 24.39 0.38
N ALA A 281 0.84 24.38 -0.96
CA ALA A 281 0.57 25.59 -1.74
C ALA A 281 -0.73 26.27 -1.29
N VAL A 282 -1.82 25.50 -1.10
CA VAL A 282 -3.10 26.03 -0.61
C VAL A 282 -2.93 26.76 0.71
N THR A 283 -2.24 26.16 1.68
CA THR A 283 -1.99 26.80 2.98
C THR A 283 -1.26 28.13 2.79
N SER A 284 -0.21 28.14 1.96
CA SER A 284 0.56 29.36 1.70
C SER A 284 -0.26 30.44 0.95
N ILE A 285 -1.11 30.02 0.00
CA ILE A 285 -2.00 30.95 -0.72
C ILE A 285 -3.01 31.58 0.25
N GLN A 286 -3.57 30.83 1.17
CA GLN A 286 -4.48 31.33 2.17
C GLN A 286 -3.78 32.29 3.15
N ASP A 287 -2.60 31.93 3.66
CA ASP A 287 -1.89 32.70 4.69
C ASP A 287 -1.25 33.98 4.15
N LEU A 288 -0.72 33.97 2.91
CA LEU A 288 0.08 35.07 2.35
C LEU A 288 -0.64 35.90 1.30
N PHE A 289 -1.62 35.31 0.59
CA PHE A 289 -2.31 35.92 -0.53
C PHE A 289 -3.83 36.04 -0.30
N GLY A 290 -4.29 35.78 0.92
CA GLY A 290 -5.72 35.87 1.24
C GLY A 290 -6.62 34.94 0.41
N GLY A 291 -6.06 33.89 -0.16
CA GLY A 291 -6.77 32.94 -1.02
C GLY A 291 -6.72 33.28 -2.53
N ASP A 292 -6.02 34.34 -2.94
CA ASP A 292 -5.92 34.77 -4.35
C ASP A 292 -4.88 33.92 -5.11
N ILE A 293 -5.36 32.96 -5.91
CA ILE A 293 -4.55 32.07 -6.73
C ILE A 293 -3.89 32.84 -7.88
N ALA A 294 -4.59 33.77 -8.52
CA ALA A 294 -4.07 34.51 -9.66
C ALA A 294 -2.88 35.38 -9.24
N GLN A 295 -2.99 36.08 -8.09
CA GLN A 295 -1.88 36.83 -7.52
C GLN A 295 -0.69 35.94 -7.22
N PHE A 296 -0.92 34.77 -6.61
CA PHE A 296 0.13 33.80 -6.33
C PHE A 296 0.86 33.32 -7.59
N LEU A 297 0.12 32.96 -8.64
CA LEU A 297 0.69 32.49 -9.91
C LEU A 297 1.46 33.60 -10.65
N THR A 298 1.00 34.85 -10.55
CA THR A 298 1.62 36.01 -11.22
C THR A 298 2.93 36.43 -10.57
N GLN A 299 3.03 36.34 -9.24
CA GLN A 299 4.25 36.73 -8.52
C GLN A 299 5.43 35.76 -8.74
N GLY A 300 5.23 34.75 -9.56
CA GLY A 300 6.23 33.77 -9.96
C GLY A 300 6.62 32.86 -8.80
N SER A 301 6.75 31.58 -9.07
CA SER A 301 7.08 30.51 -8.19
C SER A 301 8.05 30.91 -7.06
N VAL A 302 7.51 31.52 -6.00
CA VAL A 302 8.25 31.58 -4.75
C VAL A 302 8.33 30.15 -4.27
N ALA A 303 9.51 29.56 -4.35
CA ALA A 303 9.80 28.26 -3.76
C ALA A 303 9.55 28.43 -2.25
N PHE A 304 8.31 28.14 -1.80
CA PHE A 304 8.01 28.18 -0.38
C PHE A 304 8.92 27.22 0.35
N ASN A 305 9.40 27.61 1.51
CA ASN A 305 10.33 26.81 2.33
C ASN A 305 9.88 25.33 2.46
N GLY A 306 8.57 25.08 2.54
CA GLY A 306 8.05 23.73 2.62
C GLY A 306 8.28 22.89 1.33
N ILE A 307 8.00 23.45 0.17
CA ILE A 307 8.18 22.77 -1.12
C ILE A 307 9.69 22.70 -1.44
N GLY A 308 10.45 23.76 -1.13
CA GLY A 308 11.91 23.74 -1.20
C GLY A 308 12.51 22.58 -0.40
N ASN A 309 12.06 22.37 0.83
CA ASN A 309 12.48 21.25 1.68
C ASN A 309 12.11 19.89 1.06
N LEU A 310 10.91 19.75 0.47
CA LEU A 310 10.49 18.52 -0.20
C LEU A 310 11.40 18.21 -1.40
N LEU A 311 11.68 19.21 -2.22
CA LEU A 311 12.60 19.08 -3.37
C LEU A 311 14.03 18.80 -2.92
N GLN A 312 14.50 19.49 -1.89
CA GLN A 312 15.85 19.28 -1.34
C GLN A 312 16.03 17.87 -0.78
N GLN A 313 15.02 17.32 -0.10
CA GLN A 313 15.04 15.92 0.34
C GLN A 313 15.09 14.94 -0.83
N GLN A 314 14.41 15.25 -1.95
CA GLN A 314 14.49 14.43 -3.17
C GLN A 314 15.87 14.52 -3.80
N CYS A 315 16.37 15.74 -4.03
CA CYS A 315 17.70 15.97 -4.62
C CYS A 315 18.83 15.39 -3.76
N GLY A 316 18.70 15.45 -2.42
CA GLY A 316 19.70 14.88 -1.50
C GLY A 316 19.84 13.36 -1.56
N ARG A 317 18.88 12.66 -2.16
CA ARG A 317 18.97 11.21 -2.39
C ARG A 317 19.67 10.85 -3.70
N LEU A 318 19.75 11.79 -4.62
CA LEU A 318 20.40 11.60 -5.92
C LEU A 318 21.92 11.53 -5.74
N SER A 319 22.58 10.71 -6.55
CA SER A 319 24.04 10.72 -6.67
C SER A 319 24.51 12.07 -7.24
N THR A 320 25.78 12.42 -7.04
CA THR A 320 26.36 13.65 -7.58
C THR A 320 26.12 13.76 -9.09
N LEU A 321 26.26 12.66 -9.81
CA LEU A 321 26.06 12.65 -11.26
C LEU A 321 24.57 12.90 -11.64
N GLU A 322 23.63 12.31 -10.91
CA GLU A 322 22.21 12.56 -11.10
C GLU A 322 21.85 14.02 -10.81
N GLN A 323 22.43 14.60 -9.75
CA GLN A 323 22.26 16.02 -9.42
C GLN A 323 22.83 16.92 -10.53
N ASP A 324 24.01 16.61 -11.06
CA ASP A 324 24.63 17.38 -12.16
C ASP A 324 23.74 17.36 -13.41
N ILE A 325 23.21 16.19 -13.79
CA ILE A 325 22.29 16.05 -14.92
C ILE A 325 20.99 16.84 -14.65
N MET A 326 20.40 16.72 -13.46
CA MET A 326 19.20 17.48 -13.11
C MET A 326 19.43 18.98 -13.15
N ASN A 327 20.56 19.47 -12.63
CA ASN A 327 20.92 20.87 -12.66
C ASN A 327 21.09 21.36 -14.12
N TRP A 328 21.75 20.56 -14.95
CA TRP A 328 21.93 20.87 -16.35
C TRP A 328 20.60 20.95 -17.12
N LEU A 329 19.70 19.96 -16.92
CA LEU A 329 18.34 19.96 -17.48
C LEU A 329 17.53 21.17 -17.00
N ALA A 330 17.67 21.56 -15.74
CA ALA A 330 16.98 22.74 -15.18
C ALA A 330 17.49 24.07 -15.81
N ILE A 331 18.76 24.15 -16.17
CA ILE A 331 19.35 25.31 -16.83
C ILE A 331 18.86 25.42 -18.28
N ASN A 332 18.87 24.33 -19.03
CA ASN A 332 18.52 24.33 -20.46
C ASN A 332 17.04 24.53 -20.73
N ARG A 333 16.15 24.03 -19.86
CA ARG A 333 14.66 24.18 -19.95
C ARG A 333 14.02 23.68 -21.25
N GLU A 334 14.76 23.03 -22.13
CA GLU A 334 14.30 22.48 -23.40
C GLU A 334 14.46 20.95 -23.43
N PRO A 335 13.66 20.24 -24.24
CA PRO A 335 13.89 18.83 -24.50
C PRO A 335 15.26 18.60 -25.10
N VAL A 336 16.04 17.72 -24.50
CA VAL A 336 17.42 17.42 -24.93
C VAL A 336 17.55 15.96 -25.30
N THR A 337 18.43 15.66 -26.24
CA THR A 337 18.78 14.29 -26.60
C THR A 337 19.90 13.75 -25.71
N LEU A 338 20.06 12.42 -25.69
CA LEU A 338 21.19 11.80 -24.98
C LEU A 338 22.54 12.27 -25.52
N ALA A 339 22.61 12.58 -26.82
CA ALA A 339 23.81 13.08 -27.46
C ALA A 339 24.18 14.50 -26.98
N ASP A 340 23.17 15.37 -26.81
CA ASP A 340 23.36 16.72 -26.27
C ASP A 340 23.92 16.69 -24.85
N LEU A 341 23.31 15.80 -24.01
CA LEU A 341 23.79 15.55 -22.66
C LEU A 341 25.23 15.06 -22.59
N GLN A 342 25.66 14.24 -23.55
CA GLN A 342 27.06 13.75 -23.61
C GLN A 342 28.08 14.83 -23.98
N VAL A 343 27.67 15.80 -24.79
CA VAL A 343 28.53 16.89 -25.22
C VAL A 343 28.72 17.92 -24.12
N ASP A 344 27.65 18.21 -23.38
CA ASP A 344 27.61 19.34 -22.44
C ASP A 344 28.01 18.97 -21.01
N LEU A 345 28.01 17.68 -20.67
CA LEU A 345 28.53 17.27 -19.38
C LEU A 345 30.06 17.37 -19.33
N VAL A 346 30.55 18.09 -18.33
CA VAL A 346 31.99 18.37 -18.12
C VAL A 346 32.84 17.09 -18.05
N THR A 347 32.23 15.95 -17.73
CA THR A 347 32.87 14.64 -17.67
C THR A 347 32.34 13.74 -18.78
N ALA A 348 33.22 13.33 -19.71
CA ALA A 348 32.88 12.35 -20.74
C ALA A 348 32.47 11.03 -20.08
N LEU A 349 31.18 10.74 -20.11
CA LEU A 349 30.59 9.53 -19.49
C LEU A 349 30.34 8.45 -20.55
N PRO A 350 30.63 7.17 -20.25
CA PRO A 350 30.20 6.07 -21.10
C PRO A 350 28.66 6.07 -21.27
N THR A 351 28.18 5.86 -22.49
CA THR A 351 26.73 5.82 -22.82
C THR A 351 25.94 4.91 -21.90
N ALA A 352 26.49 3.75 -21.54
CA ALA A 352 25.84 2.80 -20.62
C ALA A 352 25.61 3.42 -19.21
N LYS A 353 26.55 4.20 -18.70
CA LYS A 353 26.42 4.87 -17.39
C LYS A 353 25.40 5.99 -17.46
N MET A 354 25.35 6.72 -18.57
CA MET A 354 24.35 7.78 -18.80
C MET A 354 22.93 7.20 -18.86
N LEU A 355 22.74 6.10 -19.59
CA LEU A 355 21.45 5.41 -19.68
C LEU A 355 20.98 4.93 -18.29
N ALA A 356 21.87 4.36 -17.50
CA ALA A 356 21.55 3.92 -16.13
C ALA A 356 21.10 5.09 -15.23
N VAL A 357 21.76 6.25 -15.35
CA VAL A 357 21.37 7.47 -14.62
C VAL A 357 20.03 8.01 -15.10
N MET A 358 19.80 8.07 -16.42
CA MET A 358 18.50 8.50 -16.96
C MET A 358 17.36 7.56 -16.57
N GLU A 359 17.61 6.27 -16.50
CA GLU A 359 16.64 5.29 -16.01
C GLU A 359 16.32 5.51 -14.52
N SER A 360 17.35 5.82 -13.72
CA SER A 360 17.18 6.16 -12.30
C SER A 360 16.35 7.44 -12.10
N LEU A 361 16.60 8.48 -12.89
CA LEU A 361 15.88 9.76 -12.82
C LEU A 361 14.43 9.69 -13.33
N ARG A 362 14.06 8.64 -14.03
CA ARG A 362 12.70 8.44 -14.54
C ARG A 362 11.66 8.22 -13.45
N TRP A 363 12.07 7.80 -12.27
CA TRP A 363 11.20 7.46 -11.12
C TRP A 363 11.26 8.51 -10.03
#